data_9885d05888fc0bbd23ca5d115299e550
#
_entry.id   9885d05888fc0bbd23ca5d115299e550
#
_cell.length_a   1.000
_cell.length_b   1.000
_cell.length_c   1.000
_cell.angle_alpha   90.00
_cell.angle_beta   90.00
_cell.angle_gamma   90.00
#
_symmetry.space_group_name_H-M   'P 1'
#
loop_
_entity.id
_entity.type
_entity.pdbx_description
1 polymer ?
#
loop_
_entity_poly.entity_id
_entity_poly.type
_entity_poly.pdbx_seq_one_letter_code
_entity_poly.pdbx_strand_id
1 'polypeptide(L)'
;MSHRSAQQRAQPLIDVRCVVCGSDIQEIVCPEEEVRAHLEYLRLFHRRRLRPKRDGKISSSALADRADFTQNYATDIVACCGCGLVFRNPRPPATEVDQAYAQDHYGAARLAALFEAQVELYRPKAQLLRRWLTAGPETRVVEVGSFVGGFLAAGREHDWDMLGIDPGEEVDAFCREKGLRVFRGTLSEAQLEANSVDCVAIWNTFDQLPYPEPTLTAARRVLRPGGILAVRVPNGECFRYATMWMRRSPRPLQGWLRTALAWNNLLAFPYLYGYSVRTLDRLLSQFDLERIVIEPDTLTRLADAQTKTWAAWEERLLKLFFRLAARFDALRTTDTLALAPWCDVYYRLPH
;
A
#
# COMPACT_ATOMS: atom_id res chain seq x y z
N MET A 1 12.98 4.66 -7.57
CA MET A 1 13.69 3.40 -7.24
C MET A 1 14.93 3.31 -8.11
N SER A 2 16.11 3.44 -7.52
CA SER A 2 17.37 3.33 -8.26
C SER A 2 17.52 1.90 -8.78
N HIS A 3 18.12 1.73 -9.96
CA HIS A 3 18.46 0.45 -10.55
C HIS A 3 19.43 -0.32 -9.64
N ARG A 4 18.95 -0.94 -8.58
CA ARG A 4 19.68 -2.06 -7.98
C ARG A 4 19.43 -3.25 -8.90
N SER A 5 20.42 -3.53 -9.75
CA SER A 5 20.52 -4.80 -10.46
C SER A 5 20.34 -5.95 -9.45
N ALA A 6 19.71 -7.03 -9.86
CA ALA A 6 19.45 -8.26 -9.08
C ALA A 6 20.70 -8.91 -8.42
N GLN A 7 21.82 -8.21 -8.34
CA GLN A 7 23.14 -8.75 -8.02
C GLN A 7 23.69 -8.43 -6.63
N GLN A 8 22.96 -7.66 -5.78
CA GLN A 8 23.47 -7.41 -4.42
C GLN A 8 22.35 -7.47 -3.40
N ARG A 9 21.94 -8.66 -2.99
CA ARG A 9 21.37 -8.86 -1.66
C ARG A 9 22.51 -8.89 -0.67
N ALA A 10 22.53 -7.94 0.25
CA ALA A 10 23.55 -7.87 1.28
C ALA A 10 23.37 -8.97 2.33
N GLN A 11 22.15 -9.52 2.49
CA GLN A 11 21.84 -10.51 3.52
C GLN A 11 20.97 -11.67 2.96
N PRO A 12 21.08 -12.88 3.54
CA PRO A 12 20.22 -14.01 3.17
C PRO A 12 18.76 -13.74 3.52
N LEU A 13 17.85 -14.34 2.74
CA LEU A 13 16.43 -14.34 3.06
C LEU A 13 16.19 -15.11 4.36
N ILE A 14 15.18 -14.68 5.11
CA ILE A 14 14.78 -15.28 6.40
C ILE A 14 13.37 -15.84 6.31
N ASP A 15 13.15 -16.97 6.97
CA ASP A 15 11.81 -17.50 7.23
C ASP A 15 11.16 -16.73 8.38
N VAL A 16 9.87 -16.45 8.23
CA VAL A 16 9.11 -15.70 9.24
C VAL A 16 7.80 -16.41 9.58
N ARG A 17 7.37 -16.24 10.83
CA ARG A 17 6.04 -16.64 11.28
C ARG A 17 4.98 -15.61 10.88
N CYS A 18 3.72 -16.03 10.88
CA CYS A 18 2.60 -15.15 10.62
C CYS A 18 2.52 -14.03 11.67
N VAL A 19 2.59 -12.76 11.23
CA VAL A 19 2.53 -11.59 12.14
C VAL A 19 1.16 -11.34 12.76
N VAL A 20 0.11 -12.02 12.29
CA VAL A 20 -1.26 -11.88 12.80
C VAL A 20 -1.55 -12.89 13.91
N CYS A 21 -1.09 -14.14 13.78
CA CYS A 21 -1.46 -15.22 14.71
C CYS A 21 -0.27 -16.04 15.23
N GLY A 22 0.96 -15.72 14.85
CA GLY A 22 2.17 -16.41 15.30
C GLY A 22 2.40 -17.81 14.69
N SER A 23 1.47 -18.32 13.87
CA SER A 23 1.58 -19.66 13.27
C SER A 23 2.73 -19.73 12.28
N ASP A 24 3.42 -20.86 12.27
CA ASP A 24 4.42 -21.26 11.28
C ASP A 24 3.84 -22.18 10.18
N ILE A 25 2.58 -22.63 10.32
CA ILE A 25 1.91 -23.47 9.34
C ILE A 25 1.37 -22.61 8.21
N GLN A 26 1.87 -22.86 6.99
CA GLN A 26 1.54 -22.09 5.80
C GLN A 26 1.41 -22.98 4.57
N GLU A 27 0.62 -22.54 3.59
CA GLU A 27 0.48 -23.17 2.28
C GLU A 27 1.02 -22.24 1.18
N ILE A 28 1.64 -22.78 0.14
CA ILE A 28 2.12 -22.00 -1.01
C ILE A 28 0.93 -21.62 -1.88
N VAL A 29 0.68 -20.31 -2.00
CA VAL A 29 -0.33 -19.74 -2.90
C VAL A 29 0.24 -19.49 -4.29
N CYS A 30 1.47 -18.97 -4.38
CA CYS A 30 2.16 -18.72 -5.63
C CYS A 30 3.65 -19.03 -5.44
N PRO A 31 4.19 -20.08 -6.10
CA PRO A 31 5.59 -20.45 -5.95
C PRO A 31 6.51 -19.41 -6.61
N GLU A 32 7.78 -19.37 -6.18
CA GLU A 32 8.78 -18.42 -6.65
C GLU A 32 8.86 -18.33 -8.18
N GLU A 33 8.81 -19.46 -8.88
CA GLU A 33 8.86 -19.50 -10.34
C GLU A 33 7.70 -18.74 -11.00
N GLU A 34 6.48 -18.88 -10.44
CA GLU A 34 5.30 -18.18 -10.92
C GLU A 34 5.41 -16.68 -10.60
N VAL A 35 5.93 -16.31 -9.43
CA VAL A 35 6.22 -14.91 -9.07
C VAL A 35 7.22 -14.29 -10.05
N ARG A 36 8.28 -15.01 -10.40
CA ARG A 36 9.28 -14.57 -11.39
C ARG A 36 8.65 -14.34 -12.76
N ALA A 37 7.81 -15.27 -13.22
CA ALA A 37 7.06 -15.11 -14.47
C ALA A 37 6.11 -13.91 -14.44
N HIS A 38 5.48 -13.62 -13.29
CA HIS A 38 4.63 -12.45 -13.10
C HIS A 38 5.42 -11.14 -13.16
N LEU A 39 6.61 -11.07 -12.57
CA LEU A 39 7.49 -9.89 -12.65
C LEU A 39 7.93 -9.60 -14.10
N GLU A 40 8.32 -10.64 -14.84
CA GLU A 40 8.64 -10.50 -16.27
C GLU A 40 7.42 -10.03 -17.08
N TYR A 41 6.26 -10.61 -16.82
CA TYR A 41 5.01 -10.18 -17.46
C TYR A 41 4.71 -8.70 -17.17
N LEU A 42 4.84 -8.22 -15.92
CA LEU A 42 4.62 -6.82 -15.55
C LEU A 42 5.51 -5.87 -16.36
N ARG A 43 6.79 -6.20 -16.52
CA ARG A 43 7.72 -5.40 -17.35
C ARG A 43 7.28 -5.32 -18.79
N LEU A 44 6.91 -6.47 -19.40
CA LEU A 44 6.40 -6.52 -20.77
C LEU A 44 5.05 -5.81 -20.90
N PHE A 45 4.17 -5.98 -19.93
CA PHE A 45 2.86 -5.36 -19.86
C PHE A 45 2.96 -3.84 -19.92
N HIS A 46 3.74 -3.22 -19.04
CA HIS A 46 3.92 -1.78 -19.00
C HIS A 46 4.72 -1.25 -20.19
N ARG A 47 5.77 -1.97 -20.63
CA ARG A 47 6.54 -1.60 -21.82
C ARG A 47 5.67 -1.46 -23.07
N ARG A 48 4.68 -2.32 -23.28
CA ARG A 48 3.74 -2.23 -24.42
C ARG A 48 2.78 -1.05 -24.32
N ARG A 49 2.51 -0.55 -23.12
CA ARG A 49 1.55 0.51 -22.80
C ARG A 49 2.15 1.90 -22.69
N LEU A 50 3.46 1.99 -22.59
CA LEU A 50 4.18 3.25 -22.57
C LEU A 50 4.44 3.75 -23.99
N ARG A 51 4.48 5.09 -24.14
CA ARG A 51 4.86 5.76 -25.37
C ARG A 51 6.40 5.75 -25.48
N PRO A 52 6.94 5.42 -26.65
CA PRO A 52 8.38 5.59 -26.88
C PRO A 52 8.75 7.07 -26.87
N LYS A 53 9.95 7.39 -26.41
CA LYS A 53 10.59 8.70 -26.57
C LYS A 53 10.89 8.97 -28.06
N ARG A 54 11.38 10.17 -28.38
CA ARG A 54 11.76 10.57 -29.75
C ARG A 54 12.83 9.63 -30.38
N ASP A 55 13.68 9.02 -29.57
CA ASP A 55 14.69 8.04 -29.95
C ASP A 55 14.14 6.60 -30.13
N GLY A 56 12.82 6.42 -30.04
CA GLY A 56 12.15 5.13 -30.14
C GLY A 56 12.25 4.24 -28.89
N LYS A 57 12.97 4.66 -27.85
CA LYS A 57 13.15 3.86 -26.63
C LYS A 57 12.09 4.17 -25.59
N ILE A 58 11.73 3.17 -24.80
CA ILE A 58 10.89 3.36 -23.60
C ILE A 58 11.76 3.90 -22.46
N SER A 59 11.25 4.86 -21.72
CA SER A 59 11.91 5.40 -20.53
C SER A 59 12.13 4.27 -19.50
N SER A 60 13.38 4.01 -19.15
CA SER A 60 13.73 3.01 -18.12
C SER A 60 13.17 3.39 -16.75
N SER A 61 13.24 4.66 -16.37
CA SER A 61 12.64 5.15 -15.12
C SER A 61 11.12 4.96 -15.11
N ALA A 62 10.42 5.37 -16.18
CA ALA A 62 8.97 5.22 -16.26
C ALA A 62 8.52 3.75 -16.25
N LEU A 63 9.35 2.83 -16.76
CA LEU A 63 9.10 1.41 -16.69
C LEU A 63 9.34 0.86 -15.28
N ALA A 64 10.46 1.24 -14.66
CA ALA A 64 10.79 0.84 -13.30
C ALA A 64 9.70 1.30 -12.31
N ASP A 65 9.22 2.53 -12.43
CA ASP A 65 8.17 3.09 -11.59
C ASP A 65 6.86 2.29 -11.58
N ARG A 66 6.62 1.51 -12.63
CA ARG A 66 5.39 0.73 -12.78
C ARG A 66 5.59 -0.77 -12.59
N ALA A 67 6.73 -1.28 -13.02
CA ALA A 67 7.01 -2.72 -13.02
C ALA A 67 7.76 -3.18 -11.77
N ASP A 68 8.59 -2.29 -11.20
CA ASP A 68 9.44 -2.58 -10.05
C ASP A 68 8.83 -2.07 -8.74
N PHE A 69 7.51 -1.85 -8.76
CA PHE A 69 6.74 -1.37 -7.61
C PHE A 69 6.69 -2.39 -6.45
N THR A 70 6.86 -3.66 -6.75
CA THR A 70 7.08 -4.73 -5.77
C THR A 70 8.58 -4.95 -5.64
N GLN A 71 9.11 -5.08 -4.47
CA GLN A 71 10.54 -5.12 -4.07
C GLN A 71 11.47 -6.04 -4.88
N ASN A 72 11.33 -6.18 -6.17
CA ASN A 72 12.21 -6.85 -7.14
C ASN A 72 12.83 -8.18 -6.70
N TYR A 73 12.26 -8.89 -5.73
CA TYR A 73 12.69 -10.23 -5.37
C TYR A 73 11.58 -11.25 -5.60
N ALA A 74 11.94 -12.38 -6.18
CA ALA A 74 11.05 -13.51 -6.33
C ALA A 74 11.26 -14.46 -5.15
N THR A 75 10.19 -14.71 -4.40
CA THR A 75 10.12 -15.72 -3.34
C THR A 75 8.71 -16.29 -3.34
N ASP A 76 8.49 -17.38 -2.65
CA ASP A 76 7.15 -17.92 -2.50
C ASP A 76 6.20 -16.90 -1.87
N ILE A 77 4.98 -16.88 -2.35
CA ILE A 77 3.85 -16.22 -1.70
C ILE A 77 3.03 -17.30 -1.02
N VAL A 78 2.91 -17.18 0.28
CA VAL A 78 2.26 -18.18 1.13
C VAL A 78 1.01 -17.62 1.80
N ALA A 79 0.11 -18.51 2.23
CA ALA A 79 -1.01 -18.15 3.11
C ALA A 79 -0.87 -18.87 4.43
N CYS A 80 -1.08 -18.16 5.53
CA CYS A 80 -1.14 -18.74 6.86
C CYS A 80 -2.35 -19.65 6.99
N CYS A 81 -2.15 -20.91 7.36
CA CYS A 81 -3.25 -21.87 7.59
C CYS A 81 -4.10 -21.51 8.82
N GLY A 82 -3.55 -20.74 9.77
CA GLY A 82 -4.26 -20.36 10.99
C GLY A 82 -5.17 -19.12 10.86
N CYS A 83 -4.87 -18.18 9.96
CA CYS A 83 -5.67 -16.95 9.82
C CYS A 83 -5.93 -16.50 8.38
N GLY A 84 -5.25 -17.08 7.40
CA GLY A 84 -5.42 -16.74 5.98
C GLY A 84 -4.61 -15.52 5.51
N LEU A 85 -3.73 -14.92 6.35
CA LEU A 85 -2.82 -13.86 5.91
C LEU A 85 -1.97 -14.34 4.75
N VAL A 86 -1.93 -13.56 3.68
CA VAL A 86 -1.03 -13.79 2.54
C VAL A 86 0.26 -13.02 2.78
N PHE A 87 1.42 -13.63 2.59
CA PHE A 87 2.69 -12.94 2.79
C PHE A 87 3.83 -13.61 2.01
N ARG A 88 4.95 -12.91 1.88
CA ARG A 88 6.15 -13.48 1.29
C ARG A 88 6.96 -14.22 2.32
N ASN A 89 7.33 -15.46 2.00
CA ASN A 89 8.20 -16.28 2.85
C ASN A 89 8.99 -17.29 1.98
N PRO A 90 10.34 -17.30 2.04
CA PRO A 90 11.19 -16.42 2.84
C PRO A 90 11.21 -14.97 2.32
N ARG A 91 11.72 -14.02 3.12
CA ARG A 91 11.79 -12.60 2.76
C ARG A 91 13.10 -11.93 3.21
N PRO A 92 13.43 -10.72 2.70
CA PRO A 92 14.54 -9.93 3.23
C PRO A 92 14.33 -9.63 4.71
N PRO A 93 15.42 -9.57 5.51
CA PRO A 93 15.36 -9.12 6.90
C PRO A 93 14.91 -7.64 6.98
N ALA A 94 14.32 -7.26 8.13
CA ALA A 94 13.79 -5.92 8.33
C ALA A 94 14.81 -4.82 8.08
N THR A 95 16.05 -5.03 8.51
CA THR A 95 17.14 -4.06 8.32
C THR A 95 17.40 -3.74 6.84
N GLU A 96 17.27 -4.71 5.94
CA GLU A 96 17.42 -4.49 4.49
C GLU A 96 16.23 -3.69 3.94
N VAL A 97 15.01 -4.00 4.43
CA VAL A 97 13.78 -3.27 4.03
C VAL A 97 13.85 -1.82 4.48
N ASP A 98 14.19 -1.58 5.75
CA ASP A 98 14.27 -0.23 6.32
C ASP A 98 15.36 0.61 5.65
N GLN A 99 16.53 0.03 5.38
CA GLN A 99 17.60 0.69 4.64
C GLN A 99 17.19 1.05 3.20
N ALA A 100 16.43 0.18 2.54
CA ALA A 100 15.94 0.46 1.20
C ALA A 100 15.07 1.73 1.15
N TYR A 101 14.17 1.91 2.13
CA TYR A 101 13.34 3.12 2.23
C TYR A 101 14.11 4.36 2.62
N ALA A 102 15.04 4.25 3.57
CA ALA A 102 15.85 5.38 4.01
C ALA A 102 16.77 5.94 2.89
N GLN A 103 17.18 5.09 1.95
CA GLN A 103 18.14 5.42 0.88
C GLN A 103 17.50 5.63 -0.50
N ASP A 104 16.17 5.60 -0.62
CA ASP A 104 15.51 5.82 -1.90
C ASP A 104 15.73 7.25 -2.41
N HIS A 105 16.09 7.38 -3.70
CA HIS A 105 16.32 8.65 -4.37
C HIS A 105 15.35 8.86 -5.53
N TYR A 106 14.66 9.96 -5.53
CA TYR A 106 13.61 10.26 -6.50
C TYR A 106 13.91 11.41 -7.46
N GLY A 107 14.66 12.43 -7.01
CA GLY A 107 14.89 13.68 -7.70
C GLY A 107 13.72 14.67 -7.61
N ALA A 108 14.04 15.96 -7.48
CA ALA A 108 13.08 17.02 -7.15
C ALA A 108 11.86 17.12 -8.09
N ALA A 109 12.08 17.04 -9.41
CA ALA A 109 10.99 17.13 -10.38
C ALA A 109 9.99 15.98 -10.26
N ARG A 110 10.46 14.78 -9.88
CA ARG A 110 9.61 13.63 -9.66
C ARG A 110 8.85 13.73 -8.35
N LEU A 111 9.51 14.14 -7.27
CA LEU A 111 8.86 14.38 -5.98
C LEU A 111 7.72 15.40 -6.13
N ALA A 112 7.95 16.50 -6.88
CA ALA A 112 6.92 17.49 -7.14
C ALA A 112 5.70 16.91 -7.89
N ALA A 113 5.95 16.11 -8.94
CA ALA A 113 4.86 15.48 -9.70
C ALA A 113 4.08 14.45 -8.85
N LEU A 114 4.77 13.69 -8.00
CA LEU A 114 4.16 12.75 -7.07
C LEU A 114 3.34 13.47 -6.00
N PHE A 115 3.82 14.58 -5.50
CA PHE A 115 3.12 15.41 -4.51
C PHE A 115 1.76 15.86 -5.03
N GLU A 116 1.73 16.52 -6.21
CA GLU A 116 0.47 17.01 -6.80
C GLU A 116 -0.52 15.84 -7.03
N ALA A 117 -0.03 14.72 -7.55
CA ALA A 117 -0.86 13.54 -7.77
C ALA A 117 -1.41 12.95 -6.44
N GLN A 118 -0.62 12.97 -5.39
CA GLN A 118 -1.03 12.47 -4.09
C GLN A 118 -2.02 13.40 -3.37
N VAL A 119 -1.86 14.72 -3.48
CA VAL A 119 -2.83 15.68 -2.92
C VAL A 119 -4.22 15.40 -3.50
N GLU A 120 -4.33 15.29 -4.82
CA GLU A 120 -5.61 14.98 -5.49
C GLU A 120 -6.18 13.61 -5.05
N LEU A 121 -5.32 12.63 -4.85
CA LEU A 121 -5.69 11.30 -4.39
C LEU A 121 -6.26 11.33 -2.96
N TYR A 122 -5.64 12.09 -2.07
CA TYR A 122 -5.96 12.05 -0.65
C TYR A 122 -7.06 13.02 -0.22
N ARG A 123 -7.42 14.04 -1.03
CA ARG A 123 -8.56 14.92 -0.74
C ARG A 123 -9.87 14.17 -0.42
N PRO A 124 -10.31 13.17 -1.22
CA PRO A 124 -11.50 12.41 -0.87
C PRO A 124 -11.37 11.64 0.44
N LYS A 125 -10.16 11.18 0.78
CA LYS A 125 -9.90 10.45 2.04
C LYS A 125 -9.92 11.40 3.25
N ALA A 126 -9.32 12.57 3.13
CA ALA A 126 -9.43 13.63 4.14
C ALA A 126 -10.88 14.06 4.35
N GLN A 127 -11.63 14.25 3.24
CA GLN A 127 -13.06 14.56 3.31
C GLN A 127 -13.87 13.43 3.98
N LEU A 128 -13.53 12.17 3.79
CA LEU A 128 -14.19 11.06 4.46
C LEU A 128 -13.92 11.07 5.98
N LEU A 129 -12.70 11.35 6.39
CA LEU A 129 -12.30 11.44 7.80
C LEU A 129 -13.06 12.52 8.57
N ARG A 130 -13.58 13.57 7.90
CA ARG A 130 -14.44 14.57 8.51
C ARG A 130 -15.74 14.01 9.10
N ARG A 131 -16.09 12.77 8.81
CA ARG A 131 -17.21 12.09 9.50
C ARG A 131 -16.95 11.89 11.00
N TRP A 132 -15.69 11.87 11.39
CA TRP A 132 -15.25 11.58 12.75
C TRP A 132 -14.35 12.66 13.34
N LEU A 133 -13.72 13.49 12.49
CA LEU A 133 -12.78 14.54 12.86
C LEU A 133 -13.44 15.91 12.63
N THR A 134 -13.31 16.79 13.61
CA THR A 134 -13.71 18.20 13.46
C THR A 134 -12.70 18.96 12.60
N ALA A 135 -13.13 20.01 11.92
CA ALA A 135 -12.20 20.95 11.29
C ALA A 135 -11.58 21.86 12.36
N GLY A 136 -10.32 22.23 12.15
CA GLY A 136 -9.62 23.18 13.02
C GLY A 136 -8.28 22.67 13.53
N PRO A 137 -7.44 23.58 14.05
CA PRO A 137 -6.05 23.30 14.45
C PRO A 137 -5.94 22.43 15.71
N GLU A 138 -7.02 22.25 16.45
CA GLU A 138 -7.09 21.36 17.62
C GLU A 138 -7.14 19.88 17.22
N THR A 139 -7.52 19.60 15.97
CA THR A 139 -7.55 18.22 15.45
C THR A 139 -6.16 17.82 14.97
N ARG A 140 -5.52 16.94 15.72
CA ARG A 140 -4.18 16.45 15.42
C ARG A 140 -4.23 15.14 14.66
N VAL A 141 -3.60 15.12 13.47
CA VAL A 141 -3.54 13.95 12.58
C VAL A 141 -2.08 13.59 12.28
N VAL A 142 -1.76 12.31 12.43
CA VAL A 142 -0.43 11.77 12.15
C VAL A 142 -0.51 10.80 10.99
N GLU A 143 0.34 10.96 9.97
CA GLU A 143 0.49 10.01 8.86
C GLU A 143 1.79 9.22 9.00
N VAL A 144 1.71 7.89 9.03
CA VAL A 144 2.88 7.00 9.02
C VAL A 144 3.18 6.57 7.59
N GLY A 145 4.42 6.78 7.15
CA GLY A 145 4.83 6.61 5.76
C GLY A 145 4.30 7.77 4.90
N SER A 146 4.52 9.01 5.35
CA SER A 146 3.93 10.20 4.71
C SER A 146 4.49 10.51 3.32
N PHE A 147 5.62 9.91 2.98
CA PHE A 147 6.28 10.10 1.68
C PHE A 147 6.32 11.60 1.31
N VAL A 148 5.91 11.99 0.11
CA VAL A 148 5.93 13.41 -0.33
C VAL A 148 4.91 14.31 0.38
N GLY A 149 4.15 13.83 1.35
CA GLY A 149 3.24 14.63 2.16
C GLY A 149 1.93 15.03 1.49
N GLY A 150 1.48 14.27 0.48
CA GLY A 150 0.23 14.58 -0.22
C GLY A 150 -1.00 14.55 0.70
N PHE A 151 -1.09 13.59 1.64
CA PHE A 151 -2.17 13.56 2.62
C PHE A 151 -2.02 14.68 3.67
N LEU A 152 -0.78 15.04 4.04
CA LEU A 152 -0.55 16.17 4.93
C LEU A 152 -1.10 17.47 4.33
N ALA A 153 -0.85 17.70 3.04
CA ALA A 153 -1.40 18.86 2.33
C ALA A 153 -2.92 18.83 2.25
N ALA A 154 -3.51 17.67 1.91
CA ALA A 154 -4.96 17.50 1.87
C ALA A 154 -5.63 17.70 3.25
N GLY A 155 -4.99 17.27 4.34
CA GLY A 155 -5.49 17.47 5.70
C GLY A 155 -5.47 18.93 6.12
N ARG A 156 -4.45 19.70 5.70
CA ARG A 156 -4.37 21.14 5.93
C ARG A 156 -5.51 21.95 5.29
N GLU A 157 -6.12 21.45 4.22
CA GLU A 157 -7.31 22.07 3.63
C GLU A 157 -8.53 22.05 4.61
N HIS A 158 -8.44 21.29 5.72
CA HIS A 158 -9.41 21.24 6.81
C HIS A 158 -8.89 21.88 8.10
N ASP A 159 -7.79 22.63 8.03
CA ASP A 159 -7.10 23.27 9.16
C ASP A 159 -6.59 22.29 10.23
N TRP A 160 -6.37 21.00 9.89
CA TRP A 160 -5.84 20.02 10.82
C TRP A 160 -4.36 20.24 11.13
N ASP A 161 -3.97 19.97 12.38
CA ASP A 161 -2.56 19.91 12.80
C ASP A 161 -1.93 18.60 12.29
N MET A 162 -1.28 18.66 11.12
CA MET A 162 -0.73 17.52 10.41
C MET A 162 0.73 17.28 10.74
N LEU A 163 1.08 16.01 11.05
CA LEU A 163 2.47 15.54 11.21
C LEU A 163 2.67 14.27 10.37
N GLY A 164 3.68 14.30 9.51
CA GLY A 164 4.16 13.10 8.80
C GLY A 164 5.25 12.37 9.58
N ILE A 165 5.31 11.07 9.42
CA ILE A 165 6.40 10.21 9.91
C ILE A 165 6.96 9.47 8.70
N ASP A 166 8.23 9.66 8.36
CA ASP A 166 8.86 9.00 7.21
C ASP A 166 10.39 8.89 7.42
N PRO A 167 11.03 7.76 7.08
CA PRO A 167 12.48 7.62 7.25
C PRO A 167 13.32 8.26 6.14
N GLY A 168 12.71 8.64 5.00
CA GLY A 168 13.40 9.10 3.81
C GLY A 168 14.01 10.49 3.94
N GLU A 169 15.32 10.62 3.70
CA GLU A 169 16.02 11.90 3.81
C GLU A 169 15.62 12.91 2.73
N GLU A 170 15.56 12.46 1.48
CA GLU A 170 15.16 13.31 0.34
C GLU A 170 13.71 13.77 0.46
N VAL A 171 12.86 12.89 0.99
CA VAL A 171 11.45 13.15 1.27
C VAL A 171 11.27 14.21 2.37
N ASP A 172 12.02 14.10 3.47
CA ASP A 172 12.01 15.09 4.56
C ASP A 172 12.42 16.47 4.04
N ALA A 173 13.52 16.57 3.27
CA ALA A 173 13.96 17.83 2.68
C ALA A 173 12.88 18.44 1.77
N PHE A 174 12.26 17.63 0.90
CA PHE A 174 11.18 18.07 0.02
C PHE A 174 9.95 18.56 0.82
N CYS A 175 9.52 17.82 1.83
CA CYS A 175 8.38 18.21 2.66
C CYS A 175 8.63 19.52 3.41
N ARG A 176 9.85 19.75 3.91
CA ARG A 176 10.25 21.02 4.54
C ARG A 176 10.16 22.20 3.56
N GLU A 177 10.60 22.04 2.31
CA GLU A 177 10.45 23.07 1.26
C GLU A 177 8.99 23.41 0.99
N LYS A 178 8.09 22.43 1.11
CA LYS A 178 6.63 22.61 1.02
C LYS A 178 6.00 23.16 2.30
N GLY A 179 6.77 23.41 3.34
CA GLY A 179 6.29 23.86 4.64
C GLY A 179 5.50 22.79 5.40
N LEU A 180 5.64 21.50 5.04
CA LEU A 180 5.02 20.37 5.74
C LEU A 180 5.90 19.91 6.88
N ARG A 181 5.28 19.50 8.00
CA ARG A 181 6.00 18.98 9.15
C ARG A 181 6.12 17.46 9.00
N VAL A 182 7.36 16.98 8.98
CA VAL A 182 7.68 15.55 8.95
C VAL A 182 8.72 15.26 10.03
N PHE A 183 8.52 14.20 10.79
CA PHE A 183 9.51 13.60 11.65
C PHE A 183 10.22 12.48 10.88
N ARG A 184 11.55 12.56 10.79
CA ARG A 184 12.36 11.55 10.12
C ARG A 184 12.62 10.37 11.06
N GLY A 185 11.94 9.26 10.83
CA GLY A 185 12.04 8.05 11.66
C GLY A 185 10.73 7.27 11.70
N THR A 186 10.48 6.60 12.81
CA THR A 186 9.29 5.81 13.08
C THR A 186 8.33 6.51 14.05
N LEU A 187 7.08 6.06 14.09
CA LEU A 187 6.08 6.60 15.04
C LEU A 187 6.50 6.41 16.51
N SER A 188 7.20 5.33 16.80
CA SER A 188 7.73 5.06 18.16
C SER A 188 8.81 6.06 18.58
N GLU A 189 9.65 6.48 17.62
CA GLU A 189 10.75 7.43 17.86
C GLU A 189 10.28 8.88 17.94
N ALA A 190 9.12 9.21 17.38
CA ALA A 190 8.57 10.57 17.40
C ALA A 190 8.17 11.06 18.79
N GLN A 191 8.15 10.20 19.80
CA GLN A 191 7.90 10.51 21.22
C GLN A 191 6.67 11.41 21.47
N LEU A 192 5.62 11.23 20.67
CA LEU A 192 4.35 11.95 20.87
C LEU A 192 3.75 11.62 22.24
N GLU A 193 3.05 12.57 22.82
CA GLU A 193 2.35 12.35 24.10
C GLU A 193 1.24 11.30 23.94
N ALA A 194 0.97 10.55 25.00
CA ALA A 194 -0.13 9.60 25.03
C ALA A 194 -1.47 10.34 24.94
N ASN A 195 -2.46 9.74 24.25
CA ASN A 195 -3.81 10.28 24.11
C ASN A 195 -3.83 11.71 23.54
N SER A 196 -2.91 12.04 22.63
CA SER A 196 -2.77 13.40 22.08
C SER A 196 -3.15 13.53 20.61
N VAL A 197 -3.52 12.43 19.93
CA VAL A 197 -3.74 12.37 18.49
C VAL A 197 -5.19 11.91 18.22
N ASP A 198 -5.90 12.61 17.33
CA ASP A 198 -7.27 12.27 16.94
C ASP A 198 -7.32 11.21 15.85
N CYS A 199 -6.30 11.20 14.96
CA CYS A 199 -6.22 10.21 13.89
C CYS A 199 -4.77 9.83 13.59
N VAL A 200 -4.53 8.53 13.47
CA VAL A 200 -3.32 7.97 12.84
C VAL A 200 -3.73 7.38 11.50
N ALA A 201 -3.09 7.83 10.42
CA ALA A 201 -3.34 7.33 9.06
C ALA A 201 -2.11 6.58 8.55
N ILE A 202 -2.30 5.42 7.93
CA ILE A 202 -1.23 4.60 7.34
C ILE A 202 -1.67 4.22 5.91
N TRP A 203 -1.33 5.09 4.96
CA TRP A 203 -1.70 4.93 3.56
C TRP A 203 -0.62 4.20 2.77
N ASN A 204 -0.93 3.01 2.21
CA ASN A 204 -0.03 2.23 1.35
C ASN A 204 1.35 1.89 1.98
N THR A 205 1.43 1.85 3.30
CA THR A 205 2.67 1.58 4.05
C THR A 205 2.52 0.37 4.95
N PHE A 206 1.32 0.11 5.47
CA PHE A 206 1.08 -0.93 6.48
C PHE A 206 1.46 -2.34 6.01
N ASP A 207 1.23 -2.66 4.74
CA ASP A 207 1.60 -3.92 4.09
C ASP A 207 3.12 -4.09 3.87
N GLN A 208 3.88 -3.03 4.13
CA GLN A 208 5.33 -2.94 3.92
C GLN A 208 6.12 -2.91 5.23
N LEU A 209 5.44 -2.80 6.36
CA LEU A 209 6.09 -2.80 7.68
C LEU A 209 6.56 -4.23 8.03
N PRO A 210 7.88 -4.49 8.17
CA PRO A 210 8.37 -5.83 8.50
C PRO A 210 7.79 -6.37 9.82
N TYR A 211 7.65 -5.49 10.80
CA TYR A 211 7.02 -5.74 12.09
C TYR A 211 5.98 -4.66 12.37
N PRO A 212 4.66 -4.93 12.17
CA PRO A 212 3.61 -3.93 12.39
C PRO A 212 3.34 -3.63 13.87
N GLU A 213 3.69 -4.55 14.78
CA GLU A 213 3.41 -4.44 16.21
C GLU A 213 3.98 -3.17 16.88
N PRO A 214 5.25 -2.76 16.68
CA PRO A 214 5.77 -1.52 17.25
C PRO A 214 5.00 -0.28 16.81
N THR A 215 4.62 -0.23 15.52
CA THR A 215 3.81 0.88 14.98
C THR A 215 2.41 0.89 15.57
N LEU A 216 1.77 -0.27 15.71
CA LEU A 216 0.44 -0.39 16.31
C LEU A 216 0.45 -0.06 17.80
N THR A 217 1.45 -0.50 18.54
CA THR A 217 1.65 -0.15 19.95
C THR A 217 1.80 1.36 20.12
N ALA A 218 2.61 2.01 19.27
CA ALA A 218 2.75 3.46 19.28
C ALA A 218 1.46 4.18 18.88
N ALA A 219 0.76 3.72 17.84
CA ALA A 219 -0.52 4.28 17.41
C ALA A 219 -1.57 4.20 18.52
N ARG A 220 -1.71 3.02 19.14
CA ARG A 220 -2.63 2.82 20.26
C ARG A 220 -2.31 3.75 21.44
N ARG A 221 -1.04 3.97 21.74
CA ARG A 221 -0.60 4.86 22.83
C ARG A 221 -0.93 6.33 22.57
N VAL A 222 -0.72 6.80 21.34
CA VAL A 222 -0.88 8.22 21.02
C VAL A 222 -2.31 8.60 20.69
N LEU A 223 -3.14 7.67 20.22
CA LEU A 223 -4.55 7.91 19.92
C LEU A 223 -5.32 8.24 21.20
N ARG A 224 -6.18 9.26 21.13
CA ARG A 224 -7.18 9.58 22.17
C ARG A 224 -8.22 8.47 22.25
N PRO A 225 -8.89 8.29 23.40
CA PRO A 225 -10.16 7.55 23.44
C PRO A 225 -11.13 8.10 22.38
N GLY A 226 -11.73 7.23 21.59
CA GLY A 226 -12.54 7.60 20.42
C GLY A 226 -11.75 7.96 19.15
N GLY A 227 -10.42 8.02 19.21
CA GLY A 227 -9.53 8.33 18.07
C GLY A 227 -9.55 7.28 16.96
N ILE A 228 -9.18 7.68 15.76
CA ILE A 228 -9.31 6.89 14.53
C ILE A 228 -7.94 6.38 14.08
N LEU A 229 -7.85 5.09 13.75
CA LEU A 229 -6.80 4.53 12.92
C LEU A 229 -7.35 4.26 11.52
N ALA A 230 -6.78 4.91 10.50
CA ALA A 230 -7.11 4.68 9.10
C ALA A 230 -5.98 3.90 8.41
N VAL A 231 -6.30 2.76 7.80
CA VAL A 231 -5.31 1.89 7.14
C VAL A 231 -5.75 1.62 5.72
N ARG A 232 -4.84 1.79 4.75
CA ARG A 232 -5.03 1.37 3.37
C ARG A 232 -4.06 0.27 3.02
N VAL A 233 -4.59 -0.83 2.51
CA VAL A 233 -3.81 -2.00 2.10
C VAL A 233 -4.31 -2.61 0.79
N PRO A 234 -3.42 -3.27 0.03
CA PRO A 234 -3.82 -4.17 -1.03
C PRO A 234 -4.44 -5.43 -0.42
N ASN A 235 -5.50 -5.94 -1.06
CA ASN A 235 -6.32 -6.99 -0.50
C ASN A 235 -5.81 -8.40 -0.85
N GLY A 236 -5.27 -9.11 0.14
CA GLY A 236 -4.78 -10.49 -0.01
C GLY A 236 -5.86 -11.50 -0.34
N GLU A 237 -7.09 -11.28 0.09
CA GLU A 237 -8.22 -12.14 -0.26
C GLU A 237 -8.57 -12.05 -1.74
N CYS A 238 -8.65 -10.83 -2.28
CA CYS A 238 -8.82 -10.60 -3.72
C CYS A 238 -7.71 -11.28 -4.54
N PHE A 239 -6.45 -11.17 -4.09
CA PHE A 239 -5.32 -11.83 -4.72
C PHE A 239 -5.49 -13.36 -4.75
N ARG A 240 -5.84 -13.98 -3.63
CA ARG A 240 -6.06 -15.45 -3.55
C ARG A 240 -7.15 -15.92 -4.51
N TYR A 241 -8.30 -15.25 -4.50
CA TYR A 241 -9.41 -15.58 -5.42
C TYR A 241 -9.01 -15.38 -6.88
N ALA A 242 -8.36 -14.27 -7.22
CA ALA A 242 -7.93 -14.00 -8.58
C ALA A 242 -6.89 -15.03 -9.07
N THR A 243 -5.94 -15.42 -8.23
CA THR A 243 -4.95 -16.46 -8.55
C THR A 243 -5.61 -17.84 -8.73
N MET A 244 -6.55 -18.20 -7.86
CA MET A 244 -7.32 -19.44 -7.99
C MET A 244 -8.14 -19.46 -9.27
N TRP A 245 -8.82 -18.37 -9.58
CA TRP A 245 -9.62 -18.26 -10.82
C TRP A 245 -8.74 -18.27 -12.06
N MET A 246 -7.60 -17.61 -12.03
CA MET A 246 -6.64 -17.62 -13.14
C MET A 246 -6.23 -19.04 -13.52
N ARG A 247 -5.93 -19.88 -12.53
CA ARG A 247 -5.51 -21.28 -12.76
C ARG A 247 -6.63 -22.17 -13.33
N ARG A 248 -7.88 -21.87 -13.03
CA ARG A 248 -9.07 -22.67 -13.45
C ARG A 248 -9.73 -22.15 -14.72
N SER A 249 -9.39 -20.95 -15.17
CA SER A 249 -10.08 -20.27 -16.26
C SER A 249 -9.50 -20.64 -17.63
N PRO A 250 -10.30 -20.57 -18.71
CA PRO A 250 -9.79 -20.69 -20.07
C PRO A 250 -8.85 -19.50 -20.42
N ARG A 251 -7.93 -19.72 -21.36
CA ARG A 251 -6.88 -18.74 -21.75
C ARG A 251 -7.34 -17.29 -21.95
N PRO A 252 -8.47 -16.99 -22.62
CA PRO A 252 -8.90 -15.60 -22.81
C PRO A 252 -9.20 -14.89 -21.48
N LEU A 253 -9.87 -15.58 -20.54
CA LEU A 253 -10.19 -15.05 -19.22
C LEU A 253 -8.92 -14.89 -18.34
N GLN A 254 -7.95 -15.81 -18.47
CA GLN A 254 -6.64 -15.66 -17.82
C GLN A 254 -5.95 -14.35 -18.26
N GLY A 255 -5.96 -14.05 -19.56
CA GLY A 255 -5.38 -12.82 -20.10
C GLY A 255 -6.03 -11.55 -19.53
N TRP A 256 -7.36 -11.56 -19.43
CA TRP A 256 -8.11 -10.47 -18.80
C TRP A 256 -7.79 -10.31 -17.32
N LEU A 257 -7.79 -11.40 -16.54
CA LEU A 257 -7.44 -11.38 -15.11
C LEU A 257 -6.01 -10.88 -14.89
N ARG A 258 -5.04 -11.35 -15.67
CA ARG A 258 -3.66 -10.85 -15.61
C ARG A 258 -3.57 -9.35 -15.87
N THR A 259 -4.29 -8.86 -16.88
CA THR A 259 -4.35 -7.43 -17.20
C THR A 259 -4.94 -6.63 -16.04
N ALA A 260 -6.02 -7.13 -15.46
CA ALA A 260 -6.70 -6.51 -14.34
C ALA A 260 -5.82 -6.46 -13.07
N LEU A 261 -5.14 -7.56 -12.74
CA LEU A 261 -4.20 -7.62 -11.64
C LEU A 261 -2.98 -6.72 -11.86
N ALA A 262 -2.46 -6.66 -13.11
CA ALA A 262 -1.33 -5.80 -13.46
C ALA A 262 -1.65 -4.32 -13.26
N TRP A 263 -2.85 -3.86 -13.65
CA TRP A 263 -3.29 -2.48 -13.44
C TRP A 263 -3.58 -2.12 -11.96
N ASN A 264 -3.80 -3.11 -11.10
CA ASN A 264 -4.00 -2.93 -9.67
C ASN A 264 -2.78 -3.28 -8.81
N ASN A 265 -1.64 -3.54 -9.47
CA ASN A 265 -0.38 -3.97 -8.85
C ASN A 265 -0.55 -5.20 -7.92
N LEU A 266 -1.44 -6.10 -8.30
CA LEU A 266 -1.69 -7.36 -7.58
C LEU A 266 -1.06 -8.58 -8.27
N LEU A 267 -0.41 -8.41 -9.41
CA LEU A 267 0.39 -9.46 -10.03
C LEU A 267 1.78 -9.44 -9.34
N ALA A 268 2.28 -10.56 -8.90
CA ALA A 268 3.47 -10.65 -8.04
C ALA A 268 3.32 -9.95 -6.66
N PHE A 269 2.11 -9.86 -6.18
CA PHE A 269 1.72 -9.38 -4.86
C PHE A 269 1.96 -10.48 -3.78
N PRO A 270 2.17 -10.18 -2.49
CA PRO A 270 2.19 -8.85 -1.87
C PRO A 270 3.58 -8.22 -1.84
N TYR A 271 3.67 -6.99 -1.29
CA TYR A 271 4.94 -6.38 -0.93
C TYR A 271 5.64 -7.20 0.15
N LEU A 272 5.17 -7.16 1.40
CA LEU A 272 5.47 -8.13 2.45
C LEU A 272 4.20 -8.89 2.84
N TYR A 273 3.10 -8.17 3.07
CA TYR A 273 1.83 -8.73 3.58
C TYR A 273 0.64 -8.36 2.71
N GLY A 274 -0.19 -9.34 2.41
CA GLY A 274 -1.50 -9.19 1.80
C GLY A 274 -2.58 -9.37 2.85
N TYR A 275 -2.92 -8.30 3.54
CA TYR A 275 -3.99 -8.32 4.52
C TYR A 275 -5.36 -8.49 3.84
N SER A 276 -6.27 -9.17 4.49
CA SER A 276 -7.71 -9.09 4.24
C SER A 276 -8.37 -8.32 5.39
N VAL A 277 -9.64 -7.94 5.23
CA VAL A 277 -10.40 -7.33 6.32
C VAL A 277 -10.35 -8.17 7.59
N ARG A 278 -10.57 -9.48 7.47
CA ARG A 278 -10.51 -10.42 8.61
C ARG A 278 -9.15 -10.47 9.29
N THR A 279 -8.06 -10.45 8.52
CA THR A 279 -6.73 -10.50 9.11
C THR A 279 -6.34 -9.18 9.75
N LEU A 280 -6.82 -8.05 9.21
CA LEU A 280 -6.67 -6.74 9.84
C LEU A 280 -7.46 -6.69 11.16
N ASP A 281 -8.74 -7.08 11.15
CA ASP A 281 -9.58 -7.11 12.36
C ASP A 281 -8.93 -7.96 13.46
N ARG A 282 -8.45 -9.15 13.09
CA ARG A 282 -7.77 -10.05 14.04
C ARG A 282 -6.47 -9.47 14.61
N LEU A 283 -5.72 -8.73 13.80
CA LEU A 283 -4.50 -8.07 14.25
C LEU A 283 -4.81 -6.85 15.12
N LEU A 284 -5.70 -5.98 14.65
CA LEU A 284 -5.97 -4.69 15.29
C LEU A 284 -6.80 -4.81 16.57
N SER A 285 -7.62 -5.86 16.69
CA SER A 285 -8.33 -6.16 17.97
C SER A 285 -7.37 -6.47 19.13
N GLN A 286 -6.14 -6.91 18.86
CA GLN A 286 -5.11 -7.11 19.90
C GLN A 286 -4.61 -5.77 20.49
N PHE A 287 -4.94 -4.65 19.84
CA PHE A 287 -4.60 -3.28 20.24
C PHE A 287 -5.84 -2.46 20.64
N ASP A 288 -6.92 -3.11 21.00
CA ASP A 288 -8.22 -2.50 21.37
C ASP A 288 -8.83 -1.63 20.26
N LEU A 289 -8.53 -1.91 18.99
CA LEU A 289 -9.05 -1.16 17.85
C LEU A 289 -10.23 -1.89 17.21
N GLU A 290 -11.39 -1.22 17.18
CA GLU A 290 -12.63 -1.75 16.63
C GLU A 290 -12.93 -1.16 15.26
N ARG A 291 -13.23 -2.02 14.28
CA ARG A 291 -13.56 -1.58 12.92
C ARG A 291 -14.89 -0.83 12.87
N ILE A 292 -14.89 0.34 12.24
CA ILE A 292 -16.08 1.17 12.04
C ILE A 292 -16.56 1.25 10.59
N VAL A 293 -15.64 1.27 9.62
CA VAL A 293 -15.98 1.39 8.19
C VAL A 293 -14.96 0.67 7.33
N ILE A 294 -15.42 0.12 6.22
CA ILE A 294 -14.60 -0.36 5.10
C ILE A 294 -15.02 0.39 3.85
N GLU A 295 -14.05 0.94 3.14
CA GLU A 295 -14.25 1.54 1.82
C GLU A 295 -13.48 0.70 0.78
N PRO A 296 -14.18 -0.07 -0.07
CA PRO A 296 -13.54 -0.81 -1.15
C PRO A 296 -12.97 0.14 -2.20
N ASP A 297 -11.74 -0.11 -2.63
CA ASP A 297 -11.07 0.76 -3.59
C ASP A 297 -10.25 -0.05 -4.62
N THR A 298 -9.64 0.67 -5.54
CA THR A 298 -8.66 0.17 -6.52
C THR A 298 -7.35 0.92 -6.32
N LEU A 299 -6.25 0.39 -6.87
CA LEU A 299 -5.02 1.17 -6.94
C LEU A 299 -5.28 2.51 -7.64
N THR A 300 -4.56 3.54 -7.23
CA THR A 300 -4.53 4.82 -7.93
C THR A 300 -4.17 4.65 -9.40
N ARG A 301 -4.57 5.61 -10.24
CA ARG A 301 -4.27 5.54 -11.67
C ARG A 301 -2.76 5.56 -11.91
N LEU A 302 -2.29 4.57 -12.65
CA LEU A 302 -0.89 4.48 -13.08
C LEU A 302 -0.65 5.21 -14.41
N ALA A 303 -1.71 5.40 -15.22
CA ALA A 303 -1.63 6.09 -16.49
C ALA A 303 -1.35 7.58 -16.30
N ASP A 304 -0.33 8.06 -16.99
CA ASP A 304 0.13 9.44 -17.04
C ASP A 304 0.36 9.89 -18.49
N ALA A 305 1.03 11.03 -18.68
CA ALA A 305 1.35 11.58 -20.01
C ALA A 305 2.22 10.63 -20.87
N GLN A 306 2.97 9.72 -20.25
CA GLN A 306 3.79 8.73 -20.97
C GLN A 306 3.01 7.47 -21.36
N THR A 307 1.76 7.33 -20.94
CA THR A 307 0.91 6.18 -21.25
C THR A 307 0.19 6.37 -22.58
N LYS A 308 0.11 5.31 -23.39
CA LYS A 308 -0.67 5.31 -24.64
C LYS A 308 -2.15 5.52 -24.33
N THR A 309 -2.86 6.27 -25.17
CA THR A 309 -4.26 6.64 -24.95
C THR A 309 -5.16 5.43 -24.73
N TRP A 310 -5.03 4.39 -25.58
CA TRP A 310 -5.82 3.17 -25.43
C TRP A 310 -5.56 2.44 -24.10
N ALA A 311 -4.31 2.45 -23.63
CA ALA A 311 -3.93 1.82 -22.35
C ALA A 311 -4.48 2.59 -21.15
N ALA A 312 -4.54 3.91 -21.21
CA ALA A 312 -5.18 4.73 -20.20
C ALA A 312 -6.70 4.49 -20.12
N TRP A 313 -7.35 4.24 -21.25
CA TRP A 313 -8.76 3.83 -21.29
C TRP A 313 -8.95 2.41 -20.74
N GLU A 314 -8.08 1.46 -21.11
CA GLU A 314 -8.12 0.09 -20.58
C GLU A 314 -8.04 0.11 -19.05
N GLU A 315 -7.09 0.85 -18.47
CA GLU A 315 -6.97 1.02 -17.02
C GLU A 315 -8.25 1.59 -16.41
N ARG A 316 -8.77 2.68 -17.01
CA ARG A 316 -9.95 3.37 -16.49
C ARG A 316 -11.19 2.45 -16.46
N LEU A 317 -11.41 1.69 -17.52
CA LEU A 317 -12.56 0.76 -17.62
C LEU A 317 -12.43 -0.39 -16.63
N LEU A 318 -11.23 -0.98 -16.51
CA LEU A 318 -10.99 -2.06 -15.55
C LEU A 318 -11.14 -1.59 -14.09
N LYS A 319 -10.61 -0.43 -13.74
CA LYS A 319 -10.77 0.12 -12.40
C LYS A 319 -12.22 0.50 -12.09
N LEU A 320 -12.96 1.01 -13.07
CA LEU A 320 -14.40 1.24 -12.91
C LEU A 320 -15.15 -0.07 -12.64
N PHE A 321 -14.85 -1.12 -13.41
CA PHE A 321 -15.45 -2.45 -13.22
C PHE A 321 -15.18 -2.95 -11.77
N PHE A 322 -13.94 -2.92 -11.33
CA PHE A 322 -13.60 -3.38 -9.97
C PHE A 322 -14.26 -2.52 -8.87
N ARG A 323 -14.36 -1.21 -9.05
CA ARG A 323 -15.06 -0.33 -8.10
C ARG A 323 -16.53 -0.70 -7.98
N LEU A 324 -17.20 -0.96 -9.10
CA LEU A 324 -18.61 -1.36 -9.10
C LEU A 324 -18.77 -2.75 -8.48
N ALA A 325 -17.94 -3.72 -8.88
CA ALA A 325 -17.96 -5.08 -8.35
C ALA A 325 -17.68 -5.11 -6.84
N ALA A 326 -16.69 -4.35 -6.37
CA ALA A 326 -16.32 -4.27 -4.98
C ALA A 326 -17.41 -3.59 -4.11
N ARG A 327 -18.10 -2.57 -4.65
CA ARG A 327 -19.26 -1.97 -3.97
C ARG A 327 -20.41 -2.96 -3.84
N PHE A 328 -20.66 -3.74 -4.90
CA PHE A 328 -21.68 -4.79 -4.85
C PHE A 328 -21.33 -5.89 -3.85
N ASP A 329 -20.06 -6.28 -3.78
CA ASP A 329 -19.56 -7.24 -2.80
C ASP A 329 -19.74 -6.73 -1.35
N ALA A 330 -19.37 -5.47 -1.11
CA ALA A 330 -19.54 -4.81 0.18
C ALA A 330 -21.01 -4.69 0.66
N LEU A 331 -21.97 -4.66 -0.26
CA LEU A 331 -23.41 -4.68 0.09
C LEU A 331 -23.88 -6.07 0.52
N ARG A 332 -23.17 -7.13 0.13
CA ARG A 332 -23.53 -8.52 0.44
C ARG A 332 -22.93 -9.01 1.74
N THR A 333 -21.70 -8.57 2.02
CA THR A 333 -20.96 -9.02 3.20
C THR A 333 -20.15 -7.86 3.77
N THR A 334 -20.11 -7.75 5.10
CA THR A 334 -19.28 -6.76 5.80
C THR A 334 -17.89 -7.30 6.13
N ASP A 335 -17.65 -8.61 5.95
CA ASP A 335 -16.44 -9.27 6.46
C ASP A 335 -15.49 -9.77 5.37
N THR A 336 -15.93 -9.75 4.12
CA THR A 336 -15.12 -10.19 2.97
C THR A 336 -15.29 -9.23 1.80
N LEU A 337 -14.16 -8.86 1.19
CA LEU A 337 -14.14 -8.02 -0.01
C LEU A 337 -13.35 -8.74 -1.12
N ALA A 338 -13.88 -9.90 -1.56
CA ALA A 338 -13.18 -10.74 -2.54
C ALA A 338 -12.92 -10.05 -3.88
N LEU A 339 -13.74 -9.06 -4.25
CA LEU A 339 -13.65 -8.34 -5.53
C LEU A 339 -13.00 -6.95 -5.41
N ALA A 340 -12.64 -6.51 -4.21
CA ALA A 340 -11.94 -5.24 -4.02
C ALA A 340 -10.42 -5.46 -4.07
N PRO A 341 -9.69 -4.95 -5.08
CA PRO A 341 -8.23 -5.08 -5.15
C PRO A 341 -7.50 -4.38 -4.00
N TRP A 342 -8.08 -3.29 -3.49
CA TRP A 342 -7.58 -2.48 -2.38
C TRP A 342 -8.72 -2.15 -1.44
N CYS A 343 -8.42 -1.91 -0.18
CA CYS A 343 -9.41 -1.44 0.79
C CYS A 343 -8.79 -0.40 1.74
N ASP A 344 -9.62 0.58 2.08
CA ASP A 344 -9.37 1.50 3.18
C ASP A 344 -10.24 1.03 4.35
N VAL A 345 -9.63 0.77 5.50
CA VAL A 345 -10.33 0.28 6.68
C VAL A 345 -10.09 1.25 7.82
N TYR A 346 -11.17 1.64 8.47
CA TYR A 346 -11.16 2.61 9.56
C TYR A 346 -11.53 1.91 10.86
N TYR A 347 -10.70 2.15 11.87
CA TYR A 347 -10.84 1.60 13.21
C TYR A 347 -10.96 2.73 14.22
N ARG A 348 -11.61 2.46 15.33
CA ARG A 348 -11.75 3.37 16.46
C ARG A 348 -11.14 2.74 17.71
N LEU A 349 -10.39 3.54 18.46
CA LEU A 349 -10.04 3.20 19.82
C LEU A 349 -11.26 3.48 20.70
N PRO A 350 -11.84 2.52 21.45
CA PRO A 350 -12.97 2.77 22.35
C PRO A 350 -12.68 3.85 23.41
N HIS A 351 -13.75 4.40 23.99
CA HIS A 351 -13.66 5.42 25.04
C HIS A 351 -13.23 4.85 26.38
#